data_d49b9bec4517e877a16ad29e759629da
#
_entry.id   d49b9bec4517e877a16ad29e759629da
#
_cell.length_a   1.000
_cell.length_b   1.000
_cell.length_c   1.000
_cell.angle_alpha   90.00
_cell.angle_beta   90.00
_cell.angle_gamma   90.00
#
_symmetry.space_group_name_H-M   'P 1'
#
loop_
_entity.id
_entity.type
_entity.pdbx_description
1 polymer ?
#
loop_
_entity_poly.entity_id
_entity_poly.type
_entity_poly.pdbx_seq_one_letter_code
_entity_poly.pdbx_strand_id
1 'polypeptide(L)'
;MIPKIIHYCWLSNDPVPDVFDKYIKGWHEKLPDYEFIKWDFSKFDINESEWVREAFQNKKYAFACDYIRLYAVYSYGGIYMDMDIEVIKSFNTLIDKPYMFAYEGKKNQGIEAGCFGTDKNNEFIGKCLDYYKGRTFIKNDGSFDMRPLPQIMQEIYNKNGYNYQIYSHEYFTAKSFNSGIVNITPNTYTVHHFAGSWKSDAEKDRIKRLQYLSKKYGWFGKNYAELKSAHEDYGIDGIIELLKSKIERKVVRRK
;
A
#
# COMPACT_ATOMS: atom_id res chain seq x y z
N MET A 1 -12.40 -18.34 7.59
CA MET A 1 -13.31 -17.18 7.44
C MET A 1 -12.64 -15.97 8.08
N ILE A 2 -12.63 -14.85 7.39
CA ILE A 2 -12.05 -13.58 7.90
C ILE A 2 -13.01 -12.98 8.93
N PRO A 3 -12.55 -12.63 10.16
CA PRO A 3 -13.36 -11.90 11.12
C PRO A 3 -13.84 -10.55 10.60
N LYS A 4 -15.04 -10.12 11.00
CA LYS A 4 -15.59 -8.80 10.66
C LYS A 4 -14.96 -7.70 11.53
N ILE A 5 -13.66 -7.53 11.41
CA ILE A 5 -12.85 -6.54 12.12
C ILE A 5 -12.09 -5.73 11.08
N ILE A 6 -12.20 -4.41 11.19
CA ILE A 6 -11.41 -3.46 10.39
C ILE A 6 -10.32 -2.87 11.27
N HIS A 7 -9.07 -3.11 10.88
CA HIS A 7 -7.90 -2.51 11.50
C HIS A 7 -7.42 -1.32 10.67
N TYR A 8 -7.12 -0.20 11.31
CA TYR A 8 -6.50 0.95 10.69
C TYR A 8 -5.51 1.61 11.65
N CYS A 9 -4.56 2.37 11.14
CA CYS A 9 -3.43 2.87 11.92
C CYS A 9 -3.28 4.39 11.81
N TRP A 10 -3.08 5.07 12.95
CA TRP A 10 -2.68 6.47 13.00
C TRP A 10 -1.66 6.67 14.12
N LEU A 11 -0.38 6.88 13.77
CA LEU A 11 0.74 6.96 14.71
C LEU A 11 1.19 8.40 14.98
N SER A 12 0.78 9.37 14.16
CA SER A 12 1.09 10.77 14.40
C SER A 12 0.30 11.29 15.61
N ASN A 13 0.91 12.21 16.37
CA ASN A 13 0.20 13.00 17.37
C ASN A 13 -0.64 14.14 16.73
N ASP A 14 -0.49 14.37 15.43
CA ASP A 14 -1.29 15.35 14.71
C ASP A 14 -2.75 14.92 14.61
N PRO A 15 -3.70 15.86 14.55
CA PRO A 15 -5.09 15.55 14.27
C PRO A 15 -5.22 14.76 12.97
N VAL A 16 -6.17 13.82 12.95
CA VAL A 16 -6.54 13.13 11.71
C VAL A 16 -7.09 14.17 10.71
N PRO A 17 -6.58 14.27 9.50
CA PRO A 17 -7.11 15.19 8.49
C PRO A 17 -8.57 14.90 8.15
N ASP A 18 -9.40 15.95 7.99
CA ASP A 18 -10.85 15.85 7.73
C ASP A 18 -11.21 14.95 6.53
N VAL A 19 -10.32 14.87 5.53
CA VAL A 19 -10.52 14.01 4.38
C VAL A 19 -10.58 12.52 4.76
N PHE A 20 -9.84 12.10 5.79
CA PHE A 20 -9.85 10.73 6.29
C PHE A 20 -11.10 10.45 7.13
N ASP A 21 -11.58 11.44 7.88
CA ASP A 21 -12.84 11.33 8.62
C ASP A 21 -14.02 11.04 7.70
N LYS A 22 -14.03 11.63 6.50
CA LYS A 22 -15.04 11.33 5.48
C LYS A 22 -15.02 9.86 5.07
N TYR A 23 -13.84 9.28 4.85
CA TYR A 23 -13.73 7.86 4.48
C TYR A 23 -14.14 6.96 5.64
N ILE A 24 -13.70 7.26 6.86
CA ILE A 24 -14.06 6.48 8.06
C ILE A 24 -15.58 6.50 8.29
N LYS A 25 -16.25 7.64 8.12
CA LYS A 25 -17.72 7.72 8.17
C LYS A 25 -18.35 6.81 7.12
N GLY A 26 -17.85 6.84 5.89
CA GLY A 26 -18.31 5.95 4.82
C GLY A 26 -18.07 4.46 5.13
N TRP A 27 -17.00 4.11 5.89
CA TRP A 27 -16.80 2.73 6.35
C TRP A 27 -17.91 2.26 7.27
N HIS A 28 -18.29 3.06 8.27
CA HIS A 28 -19.37 2.72 9.19
C HIS A 28 -20.73 2.57 8.48
N GLU A 29 -20.97 3.33 7.41
CA GLU A 29 -22.19 3.22 6.60
C GLU A 29 -22.22 1.94 5.75
N LYS A 30 -21.07 1.53 5.19
CA LYS A 30 -20.97 0.37 4.28
C LYS A 30 -20.69 -0.94 4.98
N LEU A 31 -20.16 -0.89 6.21
CA LEU A 31 -19.72 -2.01 7.01
C LEU A 31 -20.33 -1.93 8.43
N PRO A 32 -21.69 -1.82 8.56
CA PRO A 32 -22.32 -1.54 9.85
C PRO A 32 -22.20 -2.70 10.86
N ASP A 33 -21.86 -3.89 10.38
CA ASP A 33 -21.70 -5.12 11.17
C ASP A 33 -20.24 -5.49 11.43
N TYR A 34 -19.31 -4.54 11.16
CA TYR A 34 -17.88 -4.71 11.44
C TYR A 34 -17.46 -3.96 12.69
N GLU A 35 -16.55 -4.54 13.45
CA GLU A 35 -15.80 -3.86 14.51
C GLU A 35 -14.66 -3.04 13.90
N PHE A 36 -14.40 -1.84 14.46
CA PHE A 36 -13.32 -0.96 14.01
C PHE A 36 -12.27 -0.79 15.09
N ILE A 37 -11.03 -1.16 14.80
CA ILE A 37 -9.91 -1.07 15.73
C ILE A 37 -8.86 -0.12 15.18
N LYS A 38 -8.75 1.05 15.83
CA LYS A 38 -7.66 1.99 15.58
C LYS A 38 -6.41 1.52 16.32
N TRP A 39 -5.32 1.44 15.59
CA TRP A 39 -3.99 1.12 16.11
C TRP A 39 -3.17 2.38 16.31
N ASP A 40 -2.62 2.49 17.50
CA ASP A 40 -1.63 3.47 17.94
C ASP A 40 -0.79 2.82 19.06
N PHE A 41 0.09 3.59 19.70
CA PHE A 41 0.95 3.06 20.78
C PHE A 41 0.25 2.84 22.13
N SER A 42 -1.05 3.06 22.22
CA SER A 42 -1.84 2.55 23.34
C SER A 42 -2.20 1.07 23.19
N LYS A 43 -2.14 0.54 21.97
CA LYS A 43 -2.47 -0.85 21.61
C LYS A 43 -1.27 -1.68 21.15
N PHE A 44 -0.26 -1.04 20.60
CA PHE A 44 0.99 -1.68 20.16
C PHE A 44 2.16 -1.16 21.01
N ASP A 45 2.87 -2.07 21.69
CA ASP A 45 4.09 -1.69 22.40
C ASP A 45 5.22 -1.43 21.39
N ILE A 46 5.66 -0.18 21.32
CA ILE A 46 6.74 0.25 20.41
C ILE A 46 8.05 -0.51 20.65
N ASN A 47 8.23 -1.08 21.84
CA ASN A 47 9.43 -1.84 22.20
C ASN A 47 9.45 -3.27 21.63
N GLU A 48 8.31 -3.78 21.13
CA GLU A 48 8.26 -5.10 20.48
C GLU A 48 8.98 -5.15 19.13
N SER A 49 9.24 -3.99 18.50
CA SER A 49 9.89 -3.94 17.19
C SER A 49 10.85 -2.77 17.07
N GLU A 50 12.14 -3.10 16.89
CA GLU A 50 13.19 -2.11 16.57
C GLU A 50 12.83 -1.31 15.31
N TRP A 51 12.37 -2.00 14.28
CA TRP A 51 11.89 -1.38 13.04
C TRP A 51 10.84 -0.31 13.29
N VAL A 52 9.79 -0.62 14.06
CA VAL A 52 8.70 0.31 14.38
C VAL A 52 9.24 1.52 15.15
N ARG A 53 10.08 1.26 16.16
CA ARG A 53 10.65 2.32 17.01
C ARG A 53 11.48 3.30 16.19
N GLU A 54 12.41 2.80 15.37
CA GLU A 54 13.27 3.64 14.55
C GLU A 54 12.49 4.40 13.48
N ALA A 55 11.57 3.73 12.77
CA ALA A 55 10.72 4.37 11.76
C ALA A 55 9.87 5.49 12.38
N PHE A 56 9.28 5.25 13.55
CA PHE A 56 8.49 6.26 14.27
C PHE A 56 9.34 7.45 14.72
N GLN A 57 10.49 7.22 15.36
CA GLN A 57 11.40 8.27 15.83
C GLN A 57 11.88 9.17 14.69
N ASN A 58 12.01 8.62 13.49
CA ASN A 58 12.38 9.36 12.28
C ASN A 58 11.18 9.91 11.49
N LYS A 59 9.98 9.92 12.09
CA LYS A 59 8.72 10.41 11.48
C LYS A 59 8.36 9.70 10.17
N LYS A 60 8.82 8.46 10.00
CA LYS A 60 8.51 7.59 8.86
C LYS A 60 7.32 6.69 9.20
N TYR A 61 6.21 7.30 9.59
CA TYR A 61 5.03 6.64 10.15
C TYR A 61 4.46 5.53 9.27
N ALA A 62 4.47 5.70 7.94
CA ALA A 62 3.98 4.66 7.03
C ALA A 62 4.78 3.35 7.17
N PHE A 63 6.12 3.43 7.33
CA PHE A 63 6.97 2.25 7.52
C PHE A 63 6.80 1.60 8.90
N ALA A 64 6.50 2.40 9.93
CA ALA A 64 6.08 1.85 11.22
C ALA A 64 4.72 1.15 11.11
N CYS A 65 3.76 1.73 10.38
CA CYS A 65 2.46 1.12 10.10
C CYS A 65 2.59 -0.18 9.29
N ASP A 66 3.60 -0.34 8.44
CA ASP A 66 3.79 -1.57 7.65
C ASP A 66 3.95 -2.81 8.53
N TYR A 67 4.66 -2.69 9.66
CA TYR A 67 4.73 -3.76 10.65
C TYR A 67 3.41 -3.93 11.40
N ILE A 68 2.85 -2.83 11.90
CA ILE A 68 1.66 -2.86 12.77
C ILE A 68 0.43 -3.42 12.03
N ARG A 69 0.25 -3.11 10.73
CA ARG A 69 -0.85 -3.67 9.93
C ARG A 69 -0.75 -5.19 9.79
N LEU A 70 0.45 -5.71 9.58
CA LEU A 70 0.70 -7.15 9.54
C LEU A 70 0.46 -7.80 10.90
N TYR A 71 0.97 -7.18 11.97
CA TYR A 71 0.77 -7.65 13.35
C TYR A 71 -0.71 -7.73 13.72
N ALA A 72 -1.47 -6.68 13.41
CA ALA A 72 -2.90 -6.62 13.69
C ALA A 72 -3.66 -7.76 13.02
N VAL A 73 -3.49 -7.93 11.71
CA VAL A 73 -4.19 -8.96 10.94
C VAL A 73 -3.71 -10.37 11.32
N TYR A 74 -2.40 -10.56 11.59
CA TYR A 74 -1.88 -11.85 12.05
C TYR A 74 -2.45 -12.25 13.41
N SER A 75 -2.47 -11.31 14.36
CA SER A 75 -2.82 -11.59 15.75
C SER A 75 -4.33 -11.72 15.99
N TYR A 76 -5.14 -11.02 15.20
CA TYR A 76 -6.59 -10.95 15.41
C TYR A 76 -7.40 -11.52 14.24
N GLY A 77 -6.82 -11.67 13.06
CA GLY A 77 -7.56 -11.81 11.81
C GLY A 77 -8.27 -10.50 11.47
N GLY A 78 -9.07 -10.51 10.41
CA GLY A 78 -9.81 -9.32 9.98
C GLY A 78 -9.18 -8.66 8.75
N ILE A 79 -9.54 -7.42 8.51
CA ILE A 79 -9.17 -6.65 7.33
C ILE A 79 -8.41 -5.40 7.79
N TYR A 80 -7.25 -5.16 7.22
CA TYR A 80 -6.55 -3.88 7.36
C TYR A 80 -7.00 -2.93 6.25
N MET A 81 -7.20 -1.66 6.61
CA MET A 81 -7.42 -0.57 5.66
C MET A 81 -6.59 0.66 6.01
N ASP A 82 -5.90 1.24 5.02
CA ASP A 82 -5.33 2.58 5.14
C ASP A 82 -6.45 3.63 5.22
N MET A 83 -6.22 4.74 5.93
CA MET A 83 -7.25 5.74 6.21
C MET A 83 -7.69 6.52 4.95
N ASP A 84 -6.98 6.41 3.85
CA ASP A 84 -7.33 6.97 2.54
C ASP A 84 -8.01 5.96 1.60
N ILE A 85 -8.55 4.88 2.17
CA ILE A 85 -9.41 3.92 1.47
C ILE A 85 -10.87 4.39 1.53
N GLU A 86 -11.49 4.52 0.37
CA GLU A 86 -12.93 4.70 0.22
C GLU A 86 -13.59 3.34 -0.02
N VAL A 87 -14.54 2.96 0.84
CA VAL A 87 -15.31 1.72 0.69
C VAL A 87 -16.51 1.96 -0.22
N ILE A 88 -16.61 1.16 -1.28
CA ILE A 88 -17.72 1.22 -2.26
C ILE A 88 -18.83 0.26 -1.88
N LYS A 89 -18.49 -0.96 -1.45
CA LYS A 89 -19.43 -1.99 -1.03
C LYS A 89 -18.83 -2.90 0.06
N SER A 90 -19.72 -3.59 0.80
CA SER A 90 -19.32 -4.51 1.88
C SER A 90 -18.45 -5.66 1.40
N PHE A 91 -17.52 -6.09 2.26
CA PHE A 91 -16.66 -7.26 2.03
C PHE A 91 -17.35 -8.60 2.31
N ASN A 92 -18.63 -8.63 2.69
CA ASN A 92 -19.33 -9.84 3.12
C ASN A 92 -19.27 -11.00 2.11
N THR A 93 -19.11 -10.71 0.81
CA THR A 93 -18.94 -11.73 -0.23
C THR A 93 -17.49 -12.22 -0.41
N LEU A 94 -16.53 -11.65 0.29
CA LEU A 94 -15.12 -12.03 0.22
C LEU A 94 -14.62 -12.75 1.49
N ILE A 95 -15.24 -12.47 2.64
CA ILE A 95 -14.75 -12.93 3.95
C ILE A 95 -15.02 -14.40 4.25
N ASP A 96 -15.80 -15.11 3.44
CA ASP A 96 -16.01 -16.57 3.58
C ASP A 96 -14.72 -17.36 3.30
N LYS A 97 -13.79 -16.77 2.57
CA LYS A 97 -12.45 -17.33 2.36
C LYS A 97 -11.52 -16.98 3.53
N PRO A 98 -10.44 -17.76 3.76
CA PRO A 98 -9.47 -17.48 4.82
C PRO A 98 -8.55 -16.28 4.51
N TYR A 99 -8.63 -15.72 3.31
CA TYR A 99 -7.81 -14.57 2.88
C TYR A 99 -8.50 -13.77 1.77
N MET A 100 -8.15 -12.50 1.68
CA MET A 100 -8.49 -11.61 0.56
C MET A 100 -7.28 -10.72 0.24
N PHE A 101 -6.63 -11.00 -0.89
CA PHE A 101 -5.51 -10.24 -1.42
C PHE A 101 -5.79 -9.78 -2.84
N ALA A 102 -5.32 -8.61 -3.21
CA ALA A 102 -5.31 -8.10 -4.58
C ALA A 102 -3.91 -7.61 -4.97
N TYR A 103 -3.65 -7.47 -6.26
CA TYR A 103 -2.47 -6.76 -6.72
C TYR A 103 -2.65 -5.25 -6.54
N GLU A 104 -1.59 -4.53 -6.16
CA GLU A 104 -1.60 -3.06 -6.07
C GLU A 104 -1.79 -2.40 -7.46
N GLY A 105 -1.32 -3.06 -8.48
CA GLY A 105 -1.42 -2.61 -9.87
C GLY A 105 -1.53 -3.80 -10.82
N LYS A 106 -0.69 -3.85 -11.85
CA LYS A 106 -0.61 -5.02 -12.72
C LYS A 106 -0.08 -6.23 -11.96
N LYS A 107 -0.46 -7.43 -12.43
CA LYS A 107 0.02 -8.70 -11.86
C LYS A 107 1.54 -8.67 -11.66
N ASN A 108 2.01 -9.16 -10.50
CA ASN A 108 3.41 -9.25 -10.10
C ASN A 108 4.14 -7.89 -9.93
N GLN A 109 3.43 -6.80 -9.72
CA GLN A 109 4.03 -5.49 -9.40
C GLN A 109 4.00 -5.15 -7.89
N GLY A 110 3.27 -5.92 -7.10
CA GLY A 110 3.11 -5.79 -5.65
C GLY A 110 1.76 -6.32 -5.22
N ILE A 111 1.67 -6.85 -4.00
CA ILE A 111 0.41 -7.19 -3.35
C ILE A 111 -0.06 -5.96 -2.59
N GLU A 112 -1.32 -5.56 -2.78
CA GLU A 112 -1.93 -4.41 -2.12
C GLU A 112 -1.82 -4.53 -0.59
N ALA A 113 -1.18 -3.56 0.02
CA ALA A 113 -0.95 -3.51 1.46
C ALA A 113 -1.84 -2.49 2.19
N GLY A 114 -2.51 -1.60 1.46
CA GLY A 114 -3.46 -0.64 2.03
C GLY A 114 -4.86 -1.23 2.26
N CYS A 115 -5.18 -2.38 1.62
CA CYS A 115 -6.43 -3.11 1.85
C CYS A 115 -6.21 -4.60 1.63
N PHE A 116 -6.20 -5.39 2.69
CA PHE A 116 -6.10 -6.84 2.65
C PHE A 116 -6.69 -7.45 3.92
N GLY A 117 -7.03 -8.74 3.88
CA GLY A 117 -7.58 -9.42 5.05
C GLY A 117 -7.27 -10.91 5.09
N THR A 118 -7.19 -11.47 6.30
CA THR A 118 -7.01 -12.90 6.52
C THR A 118 -7.69 -13.36 7.80
N ASP A 119 -7.82 -14.67 7.95
CA ASP A 119 -8.02 -15.29 9.26
C ASP A 119 -6.79 -15.10 10.16
N LYS A 120 -6.99 -15.30 11.46
CA LYS A 120 -5.92 -15.21 12.46
C LYS A 120 -4.82 -16.25 12.19
N ASN A 121 -3.58 -15.89 12.48
CA ASN A 121 -2.38 -16.73 12.31
C ASN A 121 -2.14 -17.20 10.86
N ASN A 122 -2.55 -16.41 9.88
CA ASN A 122 -2.31 -16.73 8.48
C ASN A 122 -0.80 -16.85 8.20
N GLU A 123 -0.41 -17.98 7.58
CA GLU A 123 1.00 -18.31 7.36
C GLU A 123 1.74 -17.26 6.51
N PHE A 124 1.11 -16.77 5.44
CA PHE A 124 1.72 -15.77 4.56
C PHE A 124 1.98 -14.46 5.30
N ILE A 125 1.01 -13.98 6.10
CA ILE A 125 1.19 -12.78 6.92
C ILE A 125 2.26 -13.00 7.99
N GLY A 126 2.32 -14.20 8.60
CA GLY A 126 3.40 -14.58 9.51
C GLY A 126 4.78 -14.48 8.86
N LYS A 127 4.94 -14.96 7.60
CA LYS A 127 6.18 -14.82 6.84
C LYS A 127 6.51 -13.35 6.50
N CYS A 128 5.50 -12.52 6.29
CA CYS A 128 5.70 -11.08 6.11
C CYS A 128 6.18 -10.41 7.41
N LEU A 129 5.69 -10.81 8.57
CA LEU A 129 6.20 -10.36 9.87
C LEU A 129 7.64 -10.86 10.13
N ASP A 130 7.94 -12.10 9.80
CA ASP A 130 9.31 -12.66 9.92
C ASP A 130 10.34 -11.85 9.12
N TYR A 131 9.93 -11.17 8.04
CA TYR A 131 10.80 -10.27 7.28
C TYR A 131 11.39 -9.16 8.16
N TYR A 132 10.60 -8.62 9.09
CA TYR A 132 11.01 -7.52 9.98
C TYR A 132 11.75 -8.01 11.24
N LYS A 133 11.74 -9.31 11.52
CA LYS A 133 12.33 -9.87 12.74
C LYS A 133 13.84 -9.68 12.75
N GLY A 134 14.33 -8.97 13.76
CA GLY A 134 15.76 -8.65 13.91
C GLY A 134 16.28 -7.65 12.87
N ARG A 135 15.40 -6.96 12.11
CA ARG A 135 15.78 -5.88 11.21
C ARG A 135 15.66 -4.53 11.88
N THR A 136 16.55 -3.63 11.49
CA THR A 136 16.51 -2.21 11.80
C THR A 136 15.96 -1.44 10.60
N PHE A 137 15.27 -0.33 10.85
CA PHE A 137 14.83 0.60 9.79
C PHE A 137 16.00 1.48 9.31
N ILE A 138 16.94 1.78 10.24
CA ILE A 138 18.18 2.50 9.93
C ILE A 138 19.23 1.46 9.56
N LYS A 139 19.79 1.56 8.35
CA LYS A 139 20.86 0.70 7.88
C LYS A 139 22.20 1.09 8.49
N ASN A 140 23.20 0.22 8.36
CA ASN A 140 24.55 0.46 8.88
C ASN A 140 25.24 1.72 8.33
N ASP A 141 24.84 2.17 7.13
CA ASP A 141 25.34 3.39 6.50
C ASP A 141 24.56 4.65 6.91
N GLY A 142 23.60 4.52 7.85
CA GLY A 142 22.74 5.61 8.31
C GLY A 142 21.55 5.92 7.39
N SER A 143 21.43 5.29 6.24
CA SER A 143 20.27 5.45 5.37
C SER A 143 19.07 4.64 5.87
N PHE A 144 17.86 4.97 5.41
CA PHE A 144 16.65 4.25 5.77
C PHE A 144 16.34 3.10 4.80
N ASP A 145 15.81 1.99 5.31
CA ASP A 145 15.25 0.94 4.47
C ASP A 145 13.82 1.31 4.06
N MET A 146 13.71 2.01 2.94
CA MET A 146 12.45 2.55 2.39
C MET A 146 11.76 1.58 1.43
N ARG A 147 11.99 0.27 1.56
CA ARG A 147 11.37 -0.72 0.69
C ARG A 147 9.87 -0.82 0.96
N PRO A 148 8.99 -0.64 -0.05
CA PRO A 148 7.54 -0.67 0.15
C PRO A 148 7.03 -2.07 0.49
N LEU A 149 6.10 -2.17 1.44
CA LEU A 149 5.47 -3.42 1.84
C LEU A 149 4.83 -4.22 0.70
N PRO A 150 4.16 -3.62 -0.31
CA PRO A 150 3.63 -4.37 -1.45
C PRO A 150 4.68 -5.21 -2.19
N GLN A 151 5.90 -4.70 -2.32
CA GLN A 151 7.02 -5.42 -2.95
C GLN A 151 7.56 -6.54 -2.06
N ILE A 152 7.64 -6.28 -0.75
CA ILE A 152 8.06 -7.28 0.25
C ILE A 152 7.07 -8.45 0.25
N MET A 153 5.78 -8.17 0.31
CA MET A 153 4.72 -9.18 0.25
C MET A 153 4.79 -10.01 -1.04
N GLN A 154 4.97 -9.35 -2.20
CA GLN A 154 5.09 -10.05 -3.49
C GLN A 154 6.31 -10.96 -3.56
N GLU A 155 7.46 -10.53 -3.04
CA GLU A 155 8.66 -11.36 -3.01
C GLU A 155 8.48 -12.59 -2.11
N ILE A 156 7.93 -12.39 -0.91
CA ILE A 156 7.66 -13.48 0.03
C ILE A 156 6.65 -14.47 -0.58
N TYR A 157 5.60 -13.95 -1.24
CA TYR A 157 4.63 -14.77 -1.94
C TYR A 157 5.29 -15.67 -2.99
N ASN A 158 6.11 -15.09 -3.84
CA ASN A 158 6.79 -15.81 -4.91
C ASN A 158 7.82 -16.82 -4.38
N LYS A 159 8.61 -16.43 -3.35
CA LYS A 159 9.67 -17.26 -2.77
C LYS A 159 9.13 -18.53 -2.10
N ASN A 160 7.97 -18.45 -1.47
CA ASN A 160 7.39 -19.58 -0.72
C ASN A 160 6.40 -20.41 -1.55
N GLY A 161 6.15 -20.05 -2.80
CA GLY A 161 5.29 -20.83 -3.71
C GLY A 161 3.83 -20.87 -3.29
N TYR A 162 3.33 -19.84 -2.61
CA TYR A 162 1.91 -19.77 -2.24
C TYR A 162 1.00 -19.80 -3.47
N ASN A 163 -0.12 -20.50 -3.37
CA ASN A 163 -1.12 -20.61 -4.44
C ASN A 163 -2.44 -19.95 -4.02
N TYR A 164 -2.38 -18.75 -3.47
CA TYR A 164 -3.58 -17.97 -3.17
C TYR A 164 -4.17 -17.38 -4.45
N GLN A 165 -5.49 -17.30 -4.51
CA GLN A 165 -6.16 -16.52 -5.54
C GLN A 165 -6.00 -15.03 -5.21
N ILE A 166 -5.07 -14.34 -5.89
CA ILE A 166 -4.90 -12.89 -5.75
C ILE A 166 -5.81 -12.22 -6.77
N TYR A 167 -6.70 -11.33 -6.30
CA TYR A 167 -7.62 -10.57 -7.13
C TYR A 167 -6.88 -9.53 -7.99
N SER A 168 -7.51 -9.11 -9.09
CA SER A 168 -6.99 -7.98 -9.88
C SER A 168 -7.07 -6.69 -9.07
N HIS A 169 -6.22 -5.71 -9.42
CA HIS A 169 -6.15 -4.42 -8.70
C HIS A 169 -7.49 -3.68 -8.61
N GLU A 170 -8.41 -3.90 -9.58
CA GLU A 170 -9.73 -3.25 -9.58
C GLU A 170 -10.58 -3.54 -8.33
N TYR A 171 -10.28 -4.64 -7.61
CA TYR A 171 -11.00 -4.99 -6.39
C TYR A 171 -10.74 -3.98 -5.27
N PHE A 172 -9.48 -3.59 -5.04
CA PHE A 172 -9.11 -2.74 -3.90
C PHE A 172 -8.44 -1.43 -4.29
N THR A 173 -7.84 -1.35 -5.48
CA THR A 173 -7.12 -0.17 -6.00
C THR A 173 -7.67 0.30 -7.34
N ALA A 174 -8.98 0.63 -7.36
CA ALA A 174 -9.64 1.09 -8.58
C ALA A 174 -9.11 2.43 -9.13
N LYS A 175 -8.31 3.17 -8.34
CA LYS A 175 -7.62 4.39 -8.76
C LYS A 175 -6.24 4.07 -9.31
N SER A 176 -5.95 4.53 -10.51
CA SER A 176 -4.60 4.44 -11.07
C SER A 176 -3.67 5.43 -10.38
N PHE A 177 -2.58 4.93 -9.75
CA PHE A 177 -1.55 5.77 -9.16
C PHE A 177 -0.96 6.77 -10.16
N ASN A 178 -0.69 6.32 -11.40
CA ASN A 178 -0.04 7.15 -12.42
C ASN A 178 -0.95 8.22 -13.03
N SER A 179 -2.24 7.93 -13.25
CA SER A 179 -3.15 8.87 -13.92
C SER A 179 -4.13 9.55 -12.97
N GLY A 180 -4.29 9.02 -11.74
CA GLY A 180 -5.32 9.48 -10.81
C GLY A 180 -6.74 9.15 -11.25
N ILE A 181 -6.92 8.44 -12.38
CA ILE A 181 -8.26 8.07 -12.88
C ILE A 181 -8.81 6.94 -12.02
N VAL A 182 -10.03 7.11 -11.54
CA VAL A 182 -10.80 6.09 -10.84
C VAL A 182 -11.65 5.34 -11.87
N ASN A 183 -11.55 4.01 -11.89
CA ASN A 183 -12.33 3.14 -12.75
C ASN A 183 -13.09 2.12 -11.89
N ILE A 184 -14.32 2.44 -11.53
CA ILE A 184 -15.18 1.56 -10.73
C ILE A 184 -15.83 0.54 -11.66
N THR A 185 -15.68 -0.75 -11.32
CA THR A 185 -16.31 -1.88 -11.99
C THR A 185 -17.25 -2.62 -11.03
N PRO A 186 -18.05 -3.58 -11.48
CA PRO A 186 -18.82 -4.46 -10.57
C PRO A 186 -17.95 -5.21 -9.55
N ASN A 187 -16.66 -5.39 -9.83
CA ASN A 187 -15.70 -6.06 -8.96
C ASN A 187 -15.08 -5.14 -7.91
N THR A 188 -15.27 -3.81 -7.98
CA THR A 188 -14.64 -2.85 -7.08
C THR A 188 -15.29 -2.87 -5.70
N TYR A 189 -14.49 -3.09 -4.67
CA TYR A 189 -14.86 -2.99 -3.24
C TYR A 189 -14.36 -1.71 -2.61
N THR A 190 -13.16 -1.27 -3.00
CA THR A 190 -12.56 -0.04 -2.47
C THR A 190 -11.85 0.77 -3.55
N VAL A 191 -11.63 2.04 -3.24
CA VAL A 191 -10.76 2.95 -3.99
C VAL A 191 -9.64 3.41 -3.05
N HIS A 192 -8.41 3.05 -3.34
CA HIS A 192 -7.24 3.55 -2.61
C HIS A 192 -6.84 4.91 -3.20
N HIS A 193 -6.94 5.97 -2.41
CA HIS A 193 -6.71 7.34 -2.91
C HIS A 193 -5.25 7.74 -3.01
N PHE A 194 -4.32 6.94 -2.42
CA PHE A 194 -2.88 7.16 -2.46
C PHE A 194 -2.48 8.56 -1.95
N ALA A 195 -2.92 8.91 -0.73
CA ALA A 195 -2.60 10.20 -0.11
C ALA A 195 -1.09 10.45 0.02
N GLY A 196 -0.31 9.38 0.15
CA GLY A 196 1.15 9.46 0.16
C GLY A 196 1.69 10.31 1.31
N SER A 197 1.14 10.13 2.51
CA SER A 197 1.53 10.90 3.71
C SER A 197 3.04 10.85 4.01
N TRP A 198 3.71 9.80 3.57
CA TRP A 198 5.15 9.57 3.73
C TRP A 198 6.03 10.27 2.68
N LYS A 199 5.41 10.89 1.65
CA LYS A 199 6.11 11.57 0.56
C LYS A 199 6.34 13.04 0.91
N SER A 200 7.45 13.58 0.46
CA SER A 200 7.72 15.02 0.51
C SER A 200 6.72 15.81 -0.35
N ASP A 201 6.56 17.09 -0.08
CA ASP A 201 5.67 17.96 -0.87
C ASP A 201 6.12 18.04 -2.32
N ALA A 202 7.43 18.06 -2.58
CA ALA A 202 7.99 18.00 -3.94
C ALA A 202 7.58 16.72 -4.69
N GLU A 203 7.62 15.57 -4.02
CA GLU A 203 7.17 14.29 -4.60
C GLU A 203 5.66 14.29 -4.84
N LYS A 204 4.86 14.83 -3.92
CA LYS A 204 3.41 14.96 -4.08
C LYS A 204 3.06 15.85 -5.27
N ASP A 205 3.73 16.99 -5.42
CA ASP A 205 3.50 17.91 -6.55
C ASP A 205 3.97 17.30 -7.88
N ARG A 206 5.05 16.52 -7.86
CA ARG A 206 5.48 15.73 -9.03
C ARG A 206 4.41 14.73 -9.43
N ILE A 207 3.84 13.99 -8.49
CA ILE A 207 2.76 13.02 -8.75
C ILE A 207 1.52 13.72 -9.32
N LYS A 208 1.10 14.85 -8.74
CA LYS A 208 -0.03 15.64 -9.26
C LYS A 208 0.21 16.10 -10.70
N ARG A 209 1.42 16.57 -11.01
CA ARG A 209 1.83 16.96 -12.37
C ARG A 209 1.77 15.77 -13.36
N LEU A 210 2.30 14.60 -12.95
CA LEU A 210 2.24 13.36 -13.72
C LEU A 210 0.80 12.94 -14.01
N GLN A 211 -0.07 12.98 -13.01
CA GLN A 211 -1.49 12.66 -13.15
C GLN A 211 -2.22 13.62 -14.07
N TYR A 212 -1.97 14.94 -13.92
CA TYR A 212 -2.55 15.96 -14.79
C TYR A 212 -2.17 15.73 -16.25
N LEU A 213 -0.89 15.52 -16.55
CA LEU A 213 -0.40 15.31 -17.91
C LEU A 213 -0.89 13.98 -18.50
N SER A 214 -0.92 12.92 -17.71
CA SER A 214 -1.48 11.62 -18.12
C SER A 214 -2.97 11.72 -18.46
N LYS A 215 -3.73 12.46 -17.64
CA LYS A 215 -5.18 12.67 -17.86
C LYS A 215 -5.44 13.51 -19.11
N LYS A 216 -4.66 14.58 -19.32
CA LYS A 216 -4.86 15.54 -20.40
C LYS A 216 -4.39 15.02 -21.77
N TYR A 217 -3.24 14.30 -21.82
CA TYR A 217 -2.56 13.93 -23.05
C TYR A 217 -2.36 12.40 -23.19
N GLY A 218 -2.97 11.60 -22.33
CA GLY A 218 -2.90 10.16 -22.37
C GLY A 218 -1.45 9.63 -22.31
N TRP A 219 -1.13 8.67 -23.17
CA TRP A 219 0.19 8.02 -23.23
C TRP A 219 1.34 9.01 -23.50
N PHE A 220 1.13 10.00 -24.36
CA PHE A 220 2.14 11.02 -24.67
C PHE A 220 2.45 11.90 -23.47
N GLY A 221 1.42 12.37 -22.76
CA GLY A 221 1.58 13.19 -21.56
C GLY A 221 2.31 12.45 -20.45
N LYS A 222 1.99 11.16 -20.26
CA LYS A 222 2.68 10.30 -19.29
C LYS A 222 4.17 10.18 -19.60
N ASN A 223 4.53 9.82 -20.85
CA ASN A 223 5.94 9.66 -21.23
C ASN A 223 6.72 10.98 -21.15
N TYR A 224 6.12 12.08 -21.57
CA TYR A 224 6.73 13.41 -21.42
C TYR A 224 6.99 13.75 -19.95
N ALA A 225 6.02 13.52 -19.08
CA ALA A 225 6.15 13.80 -17.66
C ALA A 225 7.22 12.92 -16.99
N GLU A 226 7.31 11.64 -17.35
CA GLU A 226 8.35 10.75 -16.85
C GLU A 226 9.76 11.19 -17.30
N LEU A 227 9.92 11.58 -18.55
CA LEU A 227 11.20 12.11 -19.07
C LEU A 227 11.59 13.42 -18.39
N LYS A 228 10.63 14.33 -18.25
CA LYS A 228 10.87 15.62 -17.59
C LYS A 228 11.27 15.42 -16.12
N SER A 229 10.58 14.53 -15.41
CA SER A 229 10.90 14.18 -14.03
C SER A 229 12.31 13.58 -13.90
N ALA A 230 12.66 12.63 -14.77
CA ALA A 230 13.99 12.02 -14.76
C ALA A 230 15.10 13.06 -15.03
N HIS A 231 14.84 14.03 -15.89
CA HIS A 231 15.76 15.13 -16.13
C HIS A 231 15.88 16.09 -14.95
N GLU A 232 14.75 16.45 -14.31
CA GLU A 232 14.73 17.34 -13.13
C GLU A 232 15.47 16.69 -11.94
N ASP A 233 15.35 15.36 -11.75
CA ASP A 233 15.94 14.65 -10.61
C ASP A 233 17.44 14.31 -10.83
N TYR A 234 17.83 13.91 -12.04
CA TYR A 234 19.15 13.31 -12.31
C TYR A 234 19.81 13.80 -13.61
N GLY A 235 19.30 14.90 -14.21
CA GLY A 235 19.84 15.43 -15.46
C GLY A 235 19.71 14.44 -16.65
N ILE A 236 20.66 14.51 -17.56
CA ILE A 236 20.69 13.65 -18.77
C ILE A 236 20.84 12.16 -18.39
N ASP A 237 21.61 11.86 -17.33
CA ASP A 237 21.80 10.48 -16.87
C ASP A 237 20.50 9.84 -16.40
N GLY A 238 19.62 10.59 -15.75
CA GLY A 238 18.29 10.11 -15.38
C GLY A 238 17.43 9.74 -16.58
N ILE A 239 17.51 10.51 -17.67
CA ILE A 239 16.82 10.18 -18.92
C ILE A 239 17.36 8.87 -19.51
N ILE A 240 18.69 8.71 -19.53
CA ILE A 240 19.35 7.50 -20.06
C ILE A 240 18.91 6.27 -19.28
N GLU A 241 18.93 6.32 -17.95
CA GLU A 241 18.52 5.21 -17.08
C GLU A 241 17.01 4.88 -17.25
N LEU A 242 16.15 5.89 -17.35
CA LEU A 242 14.73 5.67 -17.64
C LEU A 242 14.51 4.97 -18.99
N LEU A 243 15.23 5.36 -20.03
CA LEU A 243 15.13 4.74 -21.36
C LEU A 243 15.64 3.30 -21.34
N LYS A 244 16.78 3.01 -20.69
CA LYS A 244 17.31 1.65 -20.49
C LYS A 244 16.27 0.76 -19.80
N SER A 245 15.71 1.21 -18.69
CA SER A 245 14.69 0.46 -17.95
C SER A 245 13.43 0.16 -18.77
N LYS A 246 13.03 1.08 -19.67
CA LYS A 246 11.89 0.87 -20.57
C LYS A 246 12.20 -0.15 -21.68
N ILE A 247 13.43 -0.20 -22.16
CA ILE A 247 13.89 -1.18 -23.16
C ILE A 247 13.94 -2.57 -22.53
N GLU A 248 14.57 -2.73 -21.38
CA GLU A 248 14.67 -3.99 -20.65
C GLU A 248 13.29 -4.60 -20.36
N ARG A 249 12.34 -3.79 -19.88
CA ARG A 249 10.96 -4.22 -19.66
C ARG A 249 10.26 -4.69 -20.94
N LYS A 250 10.61 -4.13 -22.11
CA LYS A 250 10.06 -4.59 -23.40
C LYS A 250 10.67 -5.90 -23.84
N VAL A 251 11.96 -6.12 -23.58
CA VAL A 251 12.67 -7.37 -23.93
C VAL A 251 12.15 -8.53 -23.08
N VAL A 252 12.00 -8.34 -21.77
CA VAL A 252 11.45 -9.36 -20.84
C VAL A 252 10.00 -9.74 -21.19
N ARG A 253 9.21 -8.84 -21.80
CA ARG A 253 7.81 -9.13 -22.21
C ARG A 253 7.68 -9.88 -23.54
N ARG A 254 8.77 -10.05 -24.28
CA ARG A 254 8.78 -10.77 -25.57
C ARG A 254 9.33 -12.19 -25.46
N LYS A 255 9.83 -12.56 -24.29
CA LYS A 255 10.17 -13.94 -23.89
C LYS A 255 9.05 -14.49 -22.99
#